data_7959b475eadcb6ed42af3dafe0ac878a
#
_entry.id   7959b475eadcb6ed42af3dafe0ac878a
#
_cell.length_a   1.000
_cell.length_b   1.000
_cell.length_c   1.000
_cell.angle_alpha   90.00
_cell.angle_beta   90.00
_cell.angle_gamma   90.00
#
_symmetry.space_group_name_H-M   'P 1'
#
loop_
_entity.id
_entity.type
_entity.pdbx_description
1 polymer ?
#
loop_
_entity_poly.entity_id
_entity_poly.type
_entity_poly.pdbx_seq_one_letter_code
_entity_poly.pdbx_strand_id
1 'polypeptide(L)'
;MKMLSSVLSGMVIVLFSLNLAVAAPSNMQDSSRHLYDRVMEEFKHRDYEAALAGFRFFLELHGRSSLAANAQYWVGECQYRLGRYKDALKSFYHVVSYYPLSPKISASTLKIGQTYTRMKDHEKARMMYERVVDQYPESAEAELARKALDVAPVREEEPISQLTGNSLSD
;
A
#
# COMPACT_ATOMS: atom_id res chain seq x y z
N MET A 1 69.39 26.31 -41.92
CA MET A 1 68.78 27.58 -41.57
C MET A 1 67.31 27.33 -41.19
N LYS A 2 67.03 27.78 -39.95
CA LYS A 2 65.70 28.04 -39.35
C LYS A 2 64.74 26.87 -39.10
N MET A 3 64.73 26.53 -37.84
CA MET A 3 63.75 25.82 -37.06
C MET A 3 62.36 26.49 -37.16
N LEU A 4 61.35 25.68 -37.14
CA LEU A 4 60.02 26.10 -36.70
C LEU A 4 59.43 25.03 -35.79
N SER A 5 59.51 25.37 -34.52
CA SER A 5 58.91 24.67 -33.40
C SER A 5 57.39 24.74 -33.51
N SER A 6 56.72 23.59 -33.60
CA SER A 6 55.27 23.52 -33.52
C SER A 6 54.87 23.19 -32.08
N VAL A 7 54.36 24.17 -31.38
CA VAL A 7 53.78 24.04 -30.05
C VAL A 7 52.40 23.37 -30.18
N LEU A 8 52.34 22.10 -29.82
CA LEU A 8 51.04 21.45 -29.57
C LEU A 8 50.48 21.97 -28.22
N SER A 9 49.57 22.90 -28.32
CA SER A 9 48.78 23.34 -27.21
C SER A 9 47.72 22.25 -26.87
N GLY A 10 48.04 21.48 -25.83
CA GLY A 10 47.10 20.49 -25.28
C GLY A 10 45.90 21.18 -24.64
N MET A 11 44.80 21.16 -25.33
CA MET A 11 43.51 21.61 -24.79
C MET A 11 42.93 20.49 -23.91
N VAL A 12 43.23 20.57 -22.60
CA VAL A 12 42.60 19.72 -21.59
C VAL A 12 41.14 20.17 -21.46
N ILE A 13 40.23 19.44 -22.11
CA ILE A 13 38.82 19.60 -21.87
C ILE A 13 38.47 18.95 -20.52
N VAL A 14 38.43 19.74 -19.48
CA VAL A 14 37.88 19.33 -18.18
C VAL A 14 36.36 19.25 -18.36
N LEU A 15 35.85 18.03 -18.58
CA LEU A 15 34.42 17.76 -18.49
C LEU A 15 34.01 17.88 -17.02
N PHE A 16 33.57 19.07 -16.65
CA PHE A 16 32.84 19.31 -15.44
C PHE A 16 31.48 18.64 -15.60
N SER A 17 31.36 17.37 -15.17
CA SER A 17 30.08 16.70 -14.99
C SER A 17 29.35 17.43 -13.87
N LEU A 18 28.50 18.37 -14.26
CA LEU A 18 27.59 19.03 -13.36
C LEU A 18 26.53 18.00 -12.92
N ASN A 19 26.84 17.25 -11.88
CA ASN A 19 25.84 16.48 -11.15
C ASN A 19 24.87 17.47 -10.49
N LEU A 20 23.91 17.92 -11.29
CA LEU A 20 22.78 18.65 -10.76
C LEU A 20 21.87 17.62 -10.06
N ALA A 21 22.26 17.19 -8.87
CA ALA A 21 21.34 16.61 -7.93
C ALA A 21 20.32 17.69 -7.61
N VAL A 22 19.19 17.68 -8.33
CA VAL A 22 18.04 18.48 -7.95
C VAL A 22 17.53 17.90 -6.64
N ALA A 23 18.12 18.38 -5.54
CA ALA A 23 17.54 18.20 -4.23
C ALA A 23 16.14 18.80 -4.28
N ALA A 24 15.13 17.98 -4.17
CA ALA A 24 13.77 18.46 -3.98
C ALA A 24 13.82 19.46 -2.81
N PRO A 25 13.25 20.67 -2.96
CA PRO A 25 13.38 21.69 -1.94
C PRO A 25 12.87 21.14 -0.61
N SER A 26 13.70 21.20 0.42
CA SER A 26 13.42 20.79 1.80
C SER A 26 12.07 21.31 2.31
N ASN A 27 11.66 22.45 1.82
CA ASN A 27 10.36 23.08 2.09
C ASN A 27 9.13 22.24 1.63
N MET A 28 9.23 21.48 0.53
CA MET A 28 8.09 20.65 0.08
C MET A 28 7.94 19.37 0.91
N GLN A 29 9.02 18.82 1.43
CA GLN A 29 8.98 17.68 2.34
C GLN A 29 8.45 18.09 3.72
N ASP A 30 8.83 19.26 4.22
CA ASP A 30 8.31 19.82 5.47
C ASP A 30 6.81 20.10 5.35
N SER A 31 6.35 20.71 4.26
CA SER A 31 4.92 21.01 4.07
C SER A 31 4.06 19.74 3.97
N SER A 32 4.55 18.69 3.28
CA SER A 32 3.84 17.42 3.19
C SER A 32 3.76 16.71 4.54
N ARG A 33 4.84 16.75 5.33
CA ARG A 33 4.86 16.17 6.68
C ARG A 33 3.87 16.90 7.60
N HIS A 34 3.89 18.23 7.61
CA HIS A 34 2.99 19.02 8.44
C HIS A 34 1.51 18.79 8.10
N LEU A 35 1.19 18.71 6.80
CA LEU A 35 -0.19 18.41 6.39
C LEU A 35 -0.60 17.01 6.85
N TYR A 36 0.28 16.00 6.62
CA TYR A 36 0.02 14.62 7.01
C TYR A 36 -0.21 14.51 8.52
N ASP A 37 0.66 15.09 9.33
CA ASP A 37 0.60 15.00 10.79
C ASP A 37 -0.68 15.67 11.33
N ARG A 38 -1.08 16.81 10.77
CA ARG A 38 -2.34 17.46 11.11
C ARG A 38 -3.56 16.60 10.80
N VAL A 39 -3.60 15.95 9.63
CA VAL A 39 -4.69 15.04 9.27
C VAL A 39 -4.70 13.79 10.16
N MET A 40 -3.54 13.34 10.60
CA MET A 40 -3.45 12.22 11.57
C MET A 40 -4.08 12.57 12.92
N GLU A 41 -4.05 13.82 13.36
CA GLU A 41 -4.75 14.25 14.58
C GLU A 41 -6.26 14.10 14.43
N GLU A 42 -6.84 14.47 13.29
CA GLU A 42 -8.29 14.25 13.03
C GLU A 42 -8.64 12.76 13.14
N PHE A 43 -7.80 11.89 12.57
CA PHE A 43 -8.00 10.43 12.69
C PHE A 43 -7.93 9.94 14.15
N LYS A 44 -6.97 10.43 14.93
CA LYS A 44 -6.83 10.10 16.37
C LYS A 44 -8.03 10.56 17.18
N HIS A 45 -8.58 11.72 16.84
CA HIS A 45 -9.81 12.26 17.45
C HIS A 45 -11.08 11.54 16.96
N ARG A 46 -10.93 10.52 16.08
CA ARG A 46 -12.01 9.74 15.49
C ARG A 46 -12.91 10.53 14.54
N ASP A 47 -12.51 11.72 14.12
CA ASP A 47 -13.17 12.43 13.05
C ASP A 47 -12.75 11.85 11.69
N TYR A 48 -13.33 10.66 11.40
CA TYR A 48 -12.94 9.91 10.20
C TYR A 48 -13.40 10.58 8.91
N GLU A 49 -14.41 11.45 8.93
CA GLU A 49 -14.83 12.21 7.74
C GLU A 49 -13.82 13.32 7.45
N ALA A 50 -13.42 14.11 8.44
CA ALA A 50 -12.41 15.14 8.28
C ALA A 50 -11.05 14.53 7.88
N ALA A 51 -10.64 13.44 8.55
CA ALA A 51 -9.43 12.72 8.22
C ALA A 51 -9.45 12.17 6.77
N LEU A 52 -10.58 11.61 6.33
CA LEU A 52 -10.76 11.11 4.96
C LEU A 52 -10.59 12.23 3.93
N ALA A 53 -11.24 13.37 4.16
CA ALA A 53 -11.10 14.53 3.30
C ALA A 53 -9.65 15.05 3.28
N GLY A 54 -9.02 15.14 4.46
CA GLY A 54 -7.65 15.60 4.61
C GLY A 54 -6.62 14.68 3.92
N PHE A 55 -6.74 13.36 4.05
CA PHE A 55 -5.83 12.42 3.35
C PHE A 55 -6.04 12.43 1.85
N ARG A 56 -7.25 12.59 1.35
CA ARG A 56 -7.51 12.77 -0.10
C ARG A 56 -6.86 14.05 -0.61
N PHE A 57 -7.05 15.16 0.09
CA PHE A 57 -6.40 16.42 -0.24
C PHE A 57 -4.87 16.31 -0.19
N PHE A 58 -4.33 15.59 0.81
CA PHE A 58 -2.90 15.27 0.85
C PHE A 58 -2.44 14.55 -0.42
N LEU A 59 -3.17 13.55 -0.88
CA LEU A 59 -2.81 12.77 -2.08
C LEU A 59 -2.90 13.60 -3.36
N GLU A 60 -3.83 14.54 -3.45
CA GLU A 60 -3.93 15.50 -4.57
C GLU A 60 -2.70 16.39 -4.65
N LEU A 61 -2.24 16.93 -3.52
CA LEU A 61 -1.10 17.85 -3.47
C LEU A 61 0.26 17.13 -3.45
N HIS A 62 0.34 16.02 -2.76
CA HIS A 62 1.58 15.32 -2.42
C HIS A 62 1.59 13.83 -2.79
N GLY A 63 0.85 13.44 -3.83
CA GLY A 63 0.73 12.04 -4.26
C GLY A 63 2.03 11.37 -4.73
N ARG A 64 3.11 12.16 -4.90
CA ARG A 64 4.46 11.65 -5.21
C ARG A 64 5.41 11.66 -4.00
N SER A 65 4.95 12.06 -2.83
CA SER A 65 5.77 12.07 -1.62
C SER A 65 5.99 10.65 -1.09
N SER A 66 7.01 10.47 -0.26
CA SER A 66 7.25 9.20 0.45
C SER A 66 6.11 8.80 1.39
N LEU A 67 5.23 9.73 1.73
CA LEU A 67 4.06 9.50 2.57
C LEU A 67 2.79 9.12 1.78
N ALA A 68 2.83 9.14 0.44
CA ALA A 68 1.63 8.90 -0.37
C ALA A 68 1.02 7.52 -0.13
N ALA A 69 1.83 6.46 -0.05
CA ALA A 69 1.35 5.12 0.28
C ALA A 69 0.72 5.05 1.68
N ASN A 70 1.30 5.74 2.66
CA ASN A 70 0.75 5.85 4.00
C ASN A 70 -0.59 6.59 3.99
N ALA A 71 -0.67 7.73 3.29
CA ALA A 71 -1.91 8.51 3.17
C ALA A 71 -3.01 7.68 2.49
N GLN A 72 -2.68 6.93 1.43
CA GLN A 72 -3.64 6.05 0.75
C GLN A 72 -4.14 4.92 1.66
N TYR A 73 -3.27 4.36 2.49
CA TYR A 73 -3.65 3.39 3.52
C TYR A 73 -4.65 4.01 4.50
N TRP A 74 -4.39 5.24 4.98
CA TRP A 74 -5.28 5.91 5.92
C TRP A 74 -6.62 6.34 5.29
N VAL A 75 -6.66 6.63 4.01
CA VAL A 75 -7.94 6.76 3.27
C VAL A 75 -8.76 5.48 3.43
N GLY A 76 -8.14 4.31 3.24
CA GLY A 76 -8.79 3.02 3.45
C GLY A 76 -9.25 2.80 4.89
N GLU A 77 -8.43 3.16 5.87
CA GLU A 77 -8.77 3.07 7.29
C GLU A 77 -9.96 3.97 7.66
N CYS A 78 -9.99 5.21 7.21
CA CYS A 78 -11.13 6.10 7.42
C CYS A 78 -12.42 5.50 6.85
N GLN A 79 -12.38 5.02 5.60
CA GLN A 79 -13.52 4.39 4.95
C GLN A 79 -13.98 3.13 5.69
N TYR A 80 -13.03 2.31 6.16
CA TYR A 80 -13.34 1.13 6.97
C TYR A 80 -14.04 1.51 8.29
N ARG A 81 -13.54 2.53 9.00
CA ARG A 81 -14.14 3.03 10.25
C ARG A 81 -15.53 3.62 10.05
N LEU A 82 -15.77 4.23 8.89
CA LEU A 82 -17.06 4.75 8.47
C LEU A 82 -18.03 3.66 7.96
N GLY A 83 -17.62 2.39 7.93
CA GLY A 83 -18.43 1.30 7.40
C GLY A 83 -18.54 1.26 5.86
N ARG A 84 -17.78 2.09 5.15
CA ARG A 84 -17.72 2.17 3.69
C ARG A 84 -16.81 1.09 3.12
N TYR A 85 -17.15 -0.17 3.37
CA TYR A 85 -16.26 -1.32 3.13
C TYR A 85 -15.85 -1.49 1.66
N LYS A 86 -16.77 -1.26 0.70
CA LYS A 86 -16.43 -1.35 -0.73
C LYS A 86 -15.37 -0.33 -1.14
N ASP A 87 -15.43 0.88 -0.58
CA ASP A 87 -14.45 1.92 -0.89
C ASP A 87 -13.13 1.67 -0.14
N ALA A 88 -13.19 1.18 1.09
CA ALA A 88 -12.01 0.75 1.84
C ALA A 88 -11.21 -0.33 1.08
N LEU A 89 -11.89 -1.33 0.50
CA LEU A 89 -11.25 -2.33 -0.36
C LEU A 89 -10.51 -1.68 -1.53
N LYS A 90 -11.15 -0.74 -2.25
CA LYS A 90 -10.49 -0.04 -3.37
C LYS A 90 -9.23 0.68 -2.91
N SER A 91 -9.29 1.35 -1.75
CA SER A 91 -8.17 2.10 -1.21
C SER A 91 -7.01 1.21 -0.77
N PHE A 92 -7.28 0.08 -0.10
CA PHE A 92 -6.25 -0.87 0.28
C PHE A 92 -5.65 -1.61 -0.92
N TYR A 93 -6.49 -2.02 -1.89
CA TYR A 93 -5.98 -2.59 -3.15
C TYR A 93 -5.12 -1.59 -3.92
N HIS A 94 -5.46 -0.30 -3.89
CA HIS A 94 -4.62 0.73 -4.50
C HIS A 94 -3.22 0.75 -3.87
N VAL A 95 -3.10 0.63 -2.54
CA VAL A 95 -1.78 0.53 -1.90
C VAL A 95 -1.01 -0.68 -2.43
N VAL A 96 -1.63 -1.85 -2.45
CA VAL A 96 -0.98 -3.10 -2.86
C VAL A 96 -0.55 -3.07 -4.34
N SER A 97 -1.34 -2.42 -5.21
CA SER A 97 -1.10 -2.44 -6.66
C SER A 97 -0.16 -1.32 -7.13
N TYR A 98 -0.25 -0.13 -6.53
CA TYR A 98 0.46 1.05 -7.02
C TYR A 98 1.69 1.44 -6.20
N TYR A 99 1.85 0.86 -5.01
CA TYR A 99 3.01 1.13 -4.15
C TYR A 99 3.74 -0.17 -3.78
N PRO A 100 4.30 -0.92 -4.77
CA PRO A 100 4.82 -2.28 -4.55
C PRO A 100 6.01 -2.37 -3.60
N LEU A 101 6.67 -1.25 -3.31
CA LEU A 101 7.78 -1.17 -2.36
C LEU A 101 7.40 -0.55 -1.01
N SER A 102 6.12 -0.31 -0.79
CA SER A 102 5.65 0.33 0.44
C SER A 102 5.68 -0.64 1.63
N PRO A 103 6.12 -0.19 2.82
CA PRO A 103 5.99 -0.97 4.05
C PRO A 103 4.52 -1.16 4.48
N LYS A 104 3.56 -0.53 3.78
CA LYS A 104 2.13 -0.66 4.05
C LYS A 104 1.44 -1.81 3.32
N ILE A 105 2.18 -2.60 2.51
CA ILE A 105 1.56 -3.67 1.72
C ILE A 105 1.00 -4.78 2.61
N SER A 106 1.79 -5.30 3.57
CA SER A 106 1.33 -6.34 4.51
C SER A 106 0.10 -5.87 5.30
N ALA A 107 0.18 -4.65 5.85
CA ALA A 107 -0.93 -4.04 6.58
C ALA A 107 -2.17 -3.84 5.69
N SER A 108 -2.00 -3.39 4.45
CA SER A 108 -3.11 -3.23 3.50
C SER A 108 -3.73 -4.57 3.12
N THR A 109 -2.92 -5.61 2.89
CA THR A 109 -3.41 -6.95 2.58
C THR A 109 -4.19 -7.54 3.75
N LEU A 110 -3.71 -7.37 4.98
CA LEU A 110 -4.44 -7.75 6.19
C LEU A 110 -5.79 -7.00 6.28
N LYS A 111 -5.79 -5.68 6.01
CA LYS A 111 -7.01 -4.86 6.03
C LYS A 111 -8.01 -5.25 4.96
N ILE A 112 -7.58 -5.71 3.81
CA ILE A 112 -8.48 -6.29 2.79
C ILE A 112 -9.17 -7.52 3.38
N GLY A 113 -8.44 -8.44 4.02
CA GLY A 113 -9.02 -9.60 4.69
C GLY A 113 -10.03 -9.22 5.77
N GLN A 114 -9.66 -8.30 6.67
CA GLN A 114 -10.56 -7.78 7.71
C GLN A 114 -11.80 -7.11 7.13
N THR A 115 -11.67 -6.43 6.00
CA THR A 115 -12.79 -5.77 5.33
C THR A 115 -13.75 -6.80 4.74
N TYR A 116 -13.25 -7.86 4.11
CA TYR A 116 -14.09 -8.98 3.65
C TYR A 116 -14.79 -9.70 4.82
N THR A 117 -14.11 -9.87 5.95
CA THR A 117 -14.75 -10.40 7.17
C THR A 117 -15.94 -9.53 7.59
N ARG A 118 -15.79 -8.20 7.59
CA ARG A 118 -16.90 -7.27 7.91
C ARG A 118 -18.04 -7.34 6.89
N MET A 119 -17.72 -7.67 5.65
CA MET A 119 -18.70 -7.90 4.57
C MET A 119 -19.30 -9.30 4.59
N LYS A 120 -18.87 -10.18 5.50
CA LYS A 120 -19.26 -11.59 5.62
C LYS A 120 -18.85 -12.45 4.40
N ASP A 121 -17.89 -11.98 3.61
CA ASP A 121 -17.28 -12.76 2.52
C ASP A 121 -16.06 -13.53 3.09
N HIS A 122 -16.38 -14.62 3.80
CA HIS A 122 -15.38 -15.38 4.56
C HIS A 122 -14.34 -16.06 3.66
N GLU A 123 -14.72 -16.42 2.46
CA GLU A 123 -13.82 -17.05 1.48
C GLU A 123 -12.72 -16.06 1.06
N LYS A 124 -13.10 -14.86 0.61
CA LYS A 124 -12.12 -13.84 0.25
C LYS A 124 -11.32 -13.34 1.44
N ALA A 125 -11.94 -13.26 2.63
CA ALA A 125 -11.22 -12.92 3.84
C ALA A 125 -10.08 -13.92 4.10
N ARG A 126 -10.39 -15.22 4.06
CA ARG A 126 -9.44 -16.31 4.25
C ARG A 126 -8.28 -16.23 3.26
N MET A 127 -8.58 -16.11 1.95
CA MET A 127 -7.56 -15.96 0.91
C MET A 127 -6.59 -14.80 1.19
N MET A 128 -7.10 -13.68 1.71
CA MET A 128 -6.26 -12.52 2.01
C MET A 128 -5.39 -12.76 3.25
N TYR A 129 -5.92 -13.42 4.27
CA TYR A 129 -5.13 -13.79 5.45
C TYR A 129 -4.03 -14.79 5.12
N GLU A 130 -4.34 -15.84 4.35
CA GLU A 130 -3.36 -16.80 3.84
C GLU A 130 -2.26 -16.08 3.06
N ARG A 131 -2.64 -15.17 2.17
CA ARG A 131 -1.68 -14.35 1.40
C ARG A 131 -0.74 -13.54 2.30
N VAL A 132 -1.23 -12.97 3.41
CA VAL A 132 -0.37 -12.25 4.36
C VAL A 132 0.63 -13.20 5.01
N VAL A 133 0.18 -14.38 5.46
CA VAL A 133 1.04 -15.38 6.10
C VAL A 133 2.11 -15.88 5.14
N ASP A 134 1.76 -16.12 3.88
CA ASP A 134 2.68 -16.67 2.87
C ASP A 134 3.70 -15.64 2.39
N GLN A 135 3.27 -14.42 2.15
CA GLN A 135 4.13 -13.39 1.56
C GLN A 135 4.92 -12.58 2.59
N TYR A 136 4.45 -12.51 3.84
CA TYR A 136 5.04 -11.69 4.90
C TYR A 136 5.13 -12.46 6.23
N PRO A 137 5.69 -13.69 6.26
CA PRO A 137 5.57 -14.62 7.39
C PRO A 137 6.08 -14.08 8.72
N GLU A 138 7.08 -13.18 8.67
CA GLU A 138 7.71 -12.58 9.86
C GLU A 138 7.07 -11.25 10.29
N SER A 139 6.01 -10.80 9.62
CA SER A 139 5.36 -9.54 9.95
C SER A 139 4.38 -9.69 11.12
N ALA A 140 4.17 -8.60 11.85
CA ALA A 140 3.12 -8.54 12.87
C ALA A 140 1.72 -8.79 12.27
N GLU A 141 1.53 -8.42 11.01
CA GLU A 141 0.31 -8.67 10.26
C GLU A 141 0.06 -10.16 10.02
N ALA A 142 1.13 -10.96 9.80
CA ALA A 142 1.00 -12.41 9.64
C ALA A 142 0.53 -13.08 10.95
N GLU A 143 0.99 -12.61 12.09
CA GLU A 143 0.49 -13.06 13.39
C GLU A 143 -1.02 -12.82 13.55
N LEU A 144 -1.47 -11.62 13.16
CA LEU A 144 -2.89 -11.27 13.19
C LEU A 144 -3.71 -12.08 12.18
N ALA A 145 -3.13 -12.35 11.01
CA ALA A 145 -3.76 -13.17 9.98
C ALA A 145 -3.91 -14.62 10.43
N ARG A 146 -2.88 -15.23 11.04
CA ARG A 146 -2.98 -16.59 11.62
C ARG A 146 -4.10 -16.69 12.64
N LYS A 147 -4.17 -15.75 13.59
CA LYS A 147 -5.26 -15.69 14.57
C LYS A 147 -6.64 -15.58 13.93
N ALA A 148 -6.75 -14.81 12.83
CA ALA A 148 -8.01 -14.69 12.12
C ALA A 148 -8.41 -15.98 11.37
N LEU A 149 -7.43 -16.73 10.85
CA LEU A 149 -7.62 -18.05 10.21
C LEU A 149 -8.07 -19.11 11.22
N ASP A 150 -7.51 -19.11 12.44
CA ASP A 150 -7.86 -20.08 13.49
C ASP A 150 -9.31 -19.91 13.97
N VAL A 151 -9.84 -18.67 13.93
CA VAL A 151 -11.21 -18.36 14.39
C VAL A 151 -12.24 -18.51 13.24
N ALA A 152 -11.79 -18.51 11.98
CA ALA A 152 -12.69 -18.64 10.84
C ALA A 152 -13.35 -20.04 10.83
N PRO A 153 -14.68 -20.14 10.61
CA PRO A 153 -15.33 -21.44 10.52
C PRO A 153 -14.67 -22.26 9.41
N VAL A 154 -14.22 -23.45 9.76
CA VAL A 154 -13.72 -24.44 8.81
C VAL A 154 -14.85 -24.71 7.83
N ARG A 155 -14.55 -24.63 6.53
CA ARG A 155 -15.47 -25.10 5.51
C ARG A 155 -15.79 -26.55 5.81
N GLU A 156 -17.00 -26.88 6.23
CA GLU A 156 -17.44 -28.26 6.16
C GLU A 156 -17.45 -28.61 4.66
N GLU A 157 -16.46 -29.39 4.23
CA GLU A 157 -16.46 -29.95 2.89
C GLU A 157 -17.73 -30.79 2.80
N GLU A 158 -18.69 -30.34 1.99
CA GLU A 158 -19.83 -31.18 1.67
C GLU A 158 -19.31 -32.53 1.14
N PRO A 159 -19.67 -33.64 1.78
CA PRO A 159 -19.16 -34.93 1.34
C PRO A 159 -19.59 -35.20 -0.09
N ILE A 160 -18.60 -35.44 -0.96
CA ILE A 160 -18.73 -35.74 -2.40
C ILE A 160 -19.76 -36.88 -2.69
N SER A 161 -20.22 -37.57 -1.65
CA SER A 161 -21.18 -38.68 -1.73
C SER A 161 -22.57 -38.28 -2.27
N GLN A 162 -22.92 -37.02 -2.41
CA GLN A 162 -24.23 -36.61 -2.93
C GLN A 162 -24.24 -36.36 -4.46
N LEU A 163 -23.08 -36.35 -5.13
CA LEU A 163 -23.00 -36.13 -6.58
C LEU A 163 -23.11 -37.42 -7.44
N THR A 164 -23.10 -38.60 -6.81
CA THR A 164 -23.15 -39.89 -7.56
C THR A 164 -24.51 -40.59 -7.52
N GLY A 165 -25.53 -39.93 -7.02
CA GLY A 165 -26.83 -40.56 -6.77
C GLY A 165 -27.97 -40.21 -7.73
N ASN A 166 -27.70 -39.90 -9.01
CA ASN A 166 -28.87 -39.78 -9.94
C ASN A 166 -28.48 -39.97 -11.41
N SER A 167 -28.06 -41.19 -11.77
CA SER A 167 -28.16 -41.66 -13.14
C SER A 167 -28.07 -43.17 -13.17
N LEU A 168 -29.16 -43.87 -12.95
CA LEU A 168 -29.45 -45.22 -13.49
C LEU A 168 -30.80 -45.66 -12.95
N SER A 169 -31.87 -45.26 -13.60
CA SER A 169 -33.11 -46.05 -13.71
C SER A 169 -33.96 -45.48 -14.84
N ASP A 170 -34.08 -46.29 -15.84
CA ASP A 170 -35.03 -46.36 -16.96
C ASP A 170 -34.59 -45.74 -18.28
#